data_6f1a92c39f7db9b60f701e0e2878318f
#
_entry.id   6f1a92c39f7db9b60f701e0e2878318f
#
_cell.length_a   1.000
_cell.length_b   1.000
_cell.length_c   1.000
_cell.angle_alpha   90.00
_cell.angle_beta   90.00
_cell.angle_gamma   90.00
#
_symmetry.space_group_name_H-M   'P 1'
#
loop_
_entity.id
_entity.type
_entity.pdbx_description
1 polymer ?
#
loop_
_entity_poly.entity_id
_entity_poly.type
_entity_poly.pdbx_seq_one_letter_code
_entity_poly.pdbx_strand_id
1 'polypeptide(L)' 'MENFNIQEELKKLPGKPGVYLMHDEKDAIIYVGKAISLKNRVRQYFQSSRNKGAKIEQMVTHIRRFEYIAVSYTHLR' A
#
# COMPACT_ATOMS: atom_id res chain seq x y z
N MET A 1 12.50 -3.20 -18.24
CA MET A 1 11.53 -2.88 -17.82
C MET A 1 11.04 -3.46 -16.69
N GLU A 2 10.63 -2.83 -15.81
CA GLU A 2 10.15 -3.32 -14.71
C GLU A 2 8.78 -3.55 -14.70
N ASN A 3 8.31 -4.68 -14.29
CA ASN A 3 6.92 -4.96 -14.11
C ASN A 3 6.70 -5.13 -12.65
N PHE A 4 6.14 -4.16 -12.03
CA PHE A 4 5.82 -4.25 -10.62
C PHE A 4 4.61 -5.16 -10.51
N ASN A 5 4.81 -6.33 -9.96
CA ASN A 5 3.72 -7.27 -9.79
C ASN A 5 3.16 -7.09 -8.39
N ILE A 6 1.99 -6.48 -8.30
CA ILE A 6 1.39 -6.15 -7.02
C ILE A 6 1.20 -7.38 -6.15
N GLN A 7 0.72 -8.47 -6.71
CA GLN A 7 0.48 -9.67 -5.91
C GLN A 7 1.78 -10.24 -5.33
N GLU A 8 2.84 -10.20 -6.10
CA GLU A 8 4.11 -10.68 -5.61
C GLU A 8 4.69 -9.76 -4.55
N GLU A 9 4.55 -8.47 -4.76
CA GLU A 9 5.09 -7.51 -3.81
C GLU A 9 4.31 -7.49 -2.51
N LEU A 10 3.03 -7.81 -2.56
CA LEU A 10 2.25 -7.89 -1.33
C LEU A 10 2.78 -8.99 -0.42
N LYS A 11 3.29 -10.04 -0.99
CA LYS A 11 3.81 -11.14 -0.18
C LYS A 11 5.09 -10.78 0.53
N LYS A 12 5.77 -9.75 0.05
CA LYS A 12 7.04 -9.35 0.65
C LYS A 12 6.88 -8.34 1.77
N LEU A 13 5.69 -7.81 1.94
CA LEU A 13 5.48 -6.79 2.95
C LEU A 13 5.66 -7.36 4.36
N PRO A 14 6.37 -6.63 5.21
CA PRO A 14 6.55 -7.10 6.58
C PRO A 14 5.31 -6.78 7.42
N GLY A 15 5.06 -7.56 8.42
CA GLY A 15 3.99 -7.29 9.36
C GLY A 15 4.48 -6.34 10.44
N LYS A 16 5.07 -5.24 10.01
CA LYS A 16 5.63 -4.27 10.92
C LYS A 16 5.01 -2.90 10.69
N PRO A 17 5.15 -2.01 11.65
CA PRO A 17 4.61 -0.67 11.46
C PRO A 17 5.44 0.11 10.47
N GLY A 18 4.82 1.03 9.81
CA GLY A 18 5.51 1.86 8.86
C GLY A 18 4.60 2.75 8.05
N VAL A 19 5.17 3.30 7.00
CA VAL A 19 4.48 4.20 6.10
C VAL A 19 4.46 3.56 4.74
N TYR A 20 3.37 3.71 4.01
CA TYR A 20 3.29 3.19 2.66
C TYR A 20 2.89 4.30 1.70
N LEU A 21 3.38 4.19 0.46
CA LEU A 21 3.13 5.19 -0.55
C LEU A 21 2.62 4.49 -1.80
N MET A 22 1.52 4.97 -2.33
CA MET A 22 0.94 4.40 -3.54
C MET A 22 1.25 5.28 -4.72
N HIS A 23 1.64 4.68 -5.83
CA HIS A 23 2.02 5.39 -7.04
C HIS A 23 1.12 5.02 -8.19
N ASP A 24 0.86 5.98 -9.06
CA ASP A 24 0.04 5.71 -10.25
C ASP A 24 0.95 5.35 -11.43
N GLU A 25 0.37 5.26 -12.61
CA GLU A 25 1.14 4.83 -13.77
C GLU A 25 2.22 5.83 -14.16
N LYS A 26 2.10 7.06 -13.72
CA LYS A 26 3.11 8.07 -13.97
C LYS A 26 4.10 8.16 -12.84
N ASP A 27 4.01 7.24 -11.94
CA ASP A 27 4.88 7.18 -10.78
C ASP A 27 4.70 8.36 -9.83
N ALA A 28 3.55 9.00 -9.90
CA ALA A 28 3.23 10.06 -8.97
C ALA A 28 2.63 9.46 -7.72
N ILE A 29 2.95 10.01 -6.58
CA ILE A 29 2.42 9.51 -5.32
C ILE A 29 1.00 10.00 -5.18
N ILE A 30 0.06 9.09 -5.14
CA ILE A 30 -1.35 9.45 -5.03
C ILE A 30 -1.92 9.18 -3.65
N TYR A 31 -1.16 8.54 -2.79
CA TYR A 31 -1.62 8.32 -1.43
C TYR A 31 -0.47 7.94 -0.53
N VAL A 32 -0.49 8.45 0.70
CA VAL A 32 0.51 8.11 1.70
C VAL A 32 -0.25 7.77 2.96
N GLY A 33 0.07 6.67 3.59
CA GLY A 33 -0.62 6.28 4.81
C GLY A 33 0.33 5.65 5.82
N LYS A 34 -0.16 5.51 7.04
CA LYS A 34 0.59 4.86 8.08
C LYS A 34 -0.13 3.60 8.48
N ALA A 35 0.60 2.63 8.95
CA ALA A 35 0.01 1.37 9.35
C ALA A 35 0.76 0.77 10.51
N ILE A 36 0.05 0.06 11.36
CA ILE A 36 0.68 -0.70 12.42
C ILE A 36 1.22 -1.98 11.83
N SER A 37 0.55 -2.51 10.83
CA SER A 37 1.03 -3.67 10.11
C SER A 37 0.95 -3.35 8.64
N LEU A 38 2.09 -3.10 8.00
CA LEU A 38 2.14 -2.78 6.59
C LEU A 38 1.50 -3.87 5.76
N LYS A 39 1.81 -5.11 6.09
CA LYS A 39 1.28 -6.24 5.36
C LYS A 39 -0.24 -6.24 5.32
N ASN A 40 -0.85 -6.11 6.47
CA ASN A 40 -2.30 -6.17 6.55
C ASN A 40 -2.95 -4.96 5.93
N ARG A 41 -2.40 -3.78 6.18
CA ARG A 41 -3.02 -2.56 5.67
C ARG A 41 -2.94 -2.43 4.16
N VAL A 42 -1.78 -2.69 3.59
CA VAL A 42 -1.61 -2.54 2.16
C VAL A 42 -2.42 -3.61 1.42
N ARG A 43 -2.43 -4.82 1.94
CA ARG A 43 -3.20 -5.88 1.32
C ARG A 43 -4.67 -5.54 1.23
N GLN A 44 -5.20 -4.85 2.21
CA GLN A 44 -6.62 -4.51 2.23
C GLN A 44 -7.03 -3.67 1.03
N TYR A 45 -6.14 -2.87 0.50
CA TYR A 45 -6.49 -2.05 -0.64
C TYR A 45 -6.71 -2.89 -1.89
N PHE A 46 -6.09 -4.04 -1.97
CA PHE A 46 -6.14 -4.88 -3.17
C PHE A 46 -7.01 -6.12 -3.00
N GLN A 47 -7.67 -6.25 -1.86
CA GLN A 47 -8.56 -7.37 -1.68
C GLN A 47 -9.90 -7.05 -2.30
N SER A 48 -10.59 -8.08 -2.74
CA SER A 48 -11.88 -7.93 -3.32
C SER A 48 -12.87 -7.76 -2.24
N SER A 49 -12.85 -6.69 -1.53
CA SER A 49 -13.74 -6.50 -0.44
C SER A 49 -14.74 -5.46 -0.79
N ARG A 50 -15.93 -5.55 -0.24
CA ARG A 50 -16.93 -4.59 -0.46
C ARG A 50 -16.79 -3.53 0.52
N ASN A 51 -17.45 -2.47 0.42
CA ASN A 51 -17.55 -1.41 1.42
C ASN A 51 -16.25 -0.67 1.69
N LYS A 52 -15.41 -0.54 0.69
CA LYS A 52 -14.25 0.29 0.86
C LYS A 52 -14.57 1.75 0.64
N GLY A 53 -15.66 2.04 0.00
CA GLY A 53 -16.00 3.39 -0.33
C GLY A 53 -15.57 3.71 -1.75
N ALA A 54 -16.36 4.54 -2.40
CA ALA A 54 -16.11 4.84 -3.80
C ALA A 54 -14.78 5.51 -4.02
N LYS A 55 -14.38 6.39 -3.12
CA LYS A 55 -13.13 7.09 -3.29
C LYS A 55 -11.94 6.17 -3.23
N ILE A 56 -11.95 5.26 -2.28
CA ILE A 56 -10.84 4.32 -2.12
C ILE A 56 -10.79 3.36 -3.30
N GLU A 57 -11.94 2.89 -3.74
CA GLU A 57 -11.97 1.97 -4.85
C GLU A 57 -11.47 2.62 -6.12
N GLN A 58 -11.80 3.88 -6.31
CA GLN A 58 -11.34 4.58 -7.47
C GLN A 58 -9.84 4.79 -7.41
N MET A 59 -9.31 5.13 -6.24
CA MET A 59 -7.88 5.29 -6.07
C MET A 59 -7.15 4.00 -6.38
N VAL A 60 -7.66 2.88 -5.90
CA VAL A 60 -7.02 1.59 -6.09
C VAL A 60 -6.87 1.25 -7.56
N THR A 61 -7.83 1.65 -8.39
CA THR A 61 -7.74 1.34 -9.81
C THR A 61 -6.59 2.08 -10.48
N HIS A 62 -6.08 3.14 -9.84
CA HIS A 62 -4.98 3.89 -10.40
C HIS A 62 -3.62 3.47 -9.87
N ILE A 63 -3.58 2.62 -8.86
CA ILE A 63 -2.32 2.21 -8.28
C ILE A 63 -1.60 1.24 -9.22
N ARG A 64 -0.36 1.58 -9.55
CA ARG A 64 0.46 0.71 -10.37
C ARG A 64 1.62 0.13 -9.59
N ARG A 65 2.02 0.79 -8.52
CA ARG A 65 3.04 0.22 -7.65
C ARG A 65 2.97 0.90 -6.29
N PHE A 66 3.61 0.34 -5.30
CA PHE A 66 3.67 0.94 -3.98
C PHE A 66 5.05 0.78 -3.38
N GLU A 67 5.33 1.63 -2.41
CA GLU A 67 6.58 1.54 -1.68
C GLU A 67 6.23 1.55 -0.21
N TYR A 68 7.15 1.20 0.62
CA TYR A 68 6.91 1.27 2.05
C TYR A 68 8.22 1.50 2.79
N ILE A 69 8.09 2.05 3.99
CA ILE A 69 9.23 2.26 4.87
C ILE A 69 8.83 1.71 6.22
N ALA A 70 9.45 0.62 6.61
CA ALA A 70 9.19 0.04 7.93
C ALA A 70 9.94 0.87 8.95
N VAL A 71 9.31 1.15 10.09
CA VAL A 71 9.95 1.97 11.10
C VAL A 71 10.03 1.23 12.40
N SER A 72 10.88 1.70 13.26
CA SER A 72 11.01 1.10 14.56
C SER A 72 9.75 1.36 15.36
N TYR A 73 9.29 0.37 16.05
CA TYR A 73 8.09 0.49 16.84
C TYR A 73 8.17 1.63 17.82
N THR A 74 9.32 1.87 18.38
CA THR A 74 9.47 2.88 19.39
C THR A 74 9.28 4.28 18.85
N HIS A 75 9.28 4.45 17.57
CA HIS A 75 9.11 5.76 17.01
C HIS A 75 7.73 6.08 16.53
N LEU A 76 6.81 5.22 16.83
CA LEU A 76 5.45 5.47 16.41
C LEU A 76 4.62 5.99 17.52
N ARG A 77 4.93 7.07 18.07
CA ARG A 77 4.11 7.55 19.14
C ARG A 77 3.44 8.81 18.83
#